data_6bd982245129aa36aff0b4fe29230169
#
_entry.id   6bd982245129aa36aff0b4fe29230169
#
_cell.length_a   1.000
_cell.length_b   1.000
_cell.length_c   1.000
_cell.angle_alpha   90.00
_cell.angle_beta   90.00
_cell.angle_gamma   90.00
#
_symmetry.space_group_name_H-M   'P 1'
#
loop_
_entity.id
_entity.type
_entity.pdbx_description
1 polymer ?
#
loop_
_entity_poly.entity_id
_entity_poly.type
_entity_poly.pdbx_seq_one_letter_code
_entity_poly.pdbx_strand_id
1 'polypeptide(L)'
;MILPDEHLLIPVLNAIPEQIKRINVTMGYPLAGTPVASLMEYILALQKYIRYVDRRPVFYFRDVLPILNHRYISTTSPEVVSNLVKNISENNKIYISYDDLNKTPLLSILFTPVTAVETFSDYLINVLQELNKAVEGGKLKVESVNSDTEPLSTFNSQLSTINDIEQEFIFHYFATVNRMKEVMREANVEMKID
;
A
#
# COMPACT_ATOMS: atom_id res chain seq x y z
N MET A 1 2.02 -30.66 4.71
CA MET A 1 1.32 -30.41 3.43
C MET A 1 2.35 -29.79 2.51
N ILE A 2 2.41 -30.21 1.25
CA ILE A 2 3.32 -29.68 0.24
C ILE A 2 2.44 -28.98 -0.80
N LEU A 3 2.75 -27.72 -1.11
CA LEU A 3 2.06 -26.96 -2.15
C LEU A 3 2.86 -27.05 -3.46
N PRO A 4 2.24 -27.40 -4.57
CA PRO A 4 2.90 -27.48 -5.88
C PRO A 4 3.15 -26.09 -6.48
N ASP A 5 2.43 -25.06 -6.02
CA ASP A 5 2.48 -23.69 -6.50
C ASP A 5 2.47 -22.72 -5.31
N GLU A 6 3.41 -21.80 -5.29
CA GLU A 6 3.54 -20.78 -4.23
C GLU A 6 2.37 -19.80 -4.18
N HIS A 7 1.66 -19.57 -5.30
CA HIS A 7 0.47 -18.73 -5.34
C HIS A 7 -0.71 -19.32 -4.55
N LEU A 8 -0.69 -20.62 -4.27
CA LEU A 8 -1.70 -21.27 -3.45
C LEU A 8 -1.50 -21.05 -1.94
N LEU A 9 -0.40 -20.42 -1.52
CA LEU A 9 -0.08 -20.22 -0.11
C LEU A 9 -1.19 -19.43 0.60
N ILE A 10 -1.56 -18.27 0.09
CA ILE A 10 -2.59 -17.40 0.71
C ILE A 10 -3.97 -18.08 0.76
N PRO A 11 -4.50 -18.66 -0.33
CA PRO A 11 -5.74 -19.42 -0.27
C PRO A 11 -5.71 -20.55 0.75
N VAL A 12 -4.59 -21.27 0.86
CA VAL A 12 -4.46 -22.38 1.82
C VAL A 12 -4.41 -21.85 3.25
N LEU A 13 -3.69 -20.78 3.54
CA LEU A 13 -3.66 -20.17 4.86
C LEU A 13 -5.06 -19.75 5.32
N ASN A 14 -5.87 -19.20 4.42
CA ASN A 14 -7.26 -18.82 4.69
C ASN A 14 -8.20 -20.04 4.87
N ALA A 15 -7.84 -21.21 4.34
CA ALA A 15 -8.63 -22.43 4.44
C ALA A 15 -8.26 -23.30 5.66
N ILE A 16 -7.24 -22.93 6.43
CA ILE A 16 -6.80 -23.70 7.58
C ILE A 16 -7.80 -23.54 8.72
N PRO A 17 -8.27 -24.65 9.31
CA PRO A 17 -9.17 -24.59 10.45
C PRO A 17 -8.53 -23.92 11.67
N GLU A 18 -9.31 -23.14 12.41
CA GLU A 18 -8.88 -22.37 13.60
C GLU A 18 -8.30 -23.20 14.74
N GLN A 19 -8.63 -24.50 14.77
CA GLN A 19 -8.08 -25.43 15.76
C GLN A 19 -6.55 -25.57 15.63
N ILE A 20 -5.99 -25.21 14.45
CA ILE A 20 -4.55 -25.26 14.19
C ILE A 20 -3.93 -23.92 14.58
N LYS A 21 -3.45 -23.85 15.82
CA LYS A 21 -2.91 -22.60 16.42
C LYS A 21 -1.50 -22.21 15.93
N ARG A 22 -0.76 -23.10 15.32
CA ARG A 22 0.62 -22.86 14.87
C ARG A 22 0.86 -23.52 13.52
N ILE A 23 1.33 -22.71 12.58
CA ILE A 23 1.69 -23.13 11.24
C ILE A 23 3.12 -22.67 11.01
N ASN A 24 3.94 -23.54 10.46
CA ASN A 24 5.26 -23.18 9.96
C ASN A 24 5.23 -23.19 8.43
N VAL A 25 5.48 -22.04 7.84
CA VAL A 25 5.52 -21.86 6.38
C VAL A 25 6.99 -21.76 5.97
N THR A 26 7.45 -22.73 5.16
CA THR A 26 8.83 -22.77 4.65
C THR A 26 8.92 -22.35 3.18
N MET A 27 7.78 -22.09 2.54
CA MET A 27 7.66 -21.66 1.16
C MET A 27 7.69 -20.13 1.09
N GLY A 28 8.49 -19.55 0.18
CA GLY A 28 8.45 -18.11 -0.12
C GLY A 28 7.20 -17.74 -0.91
N TYR A 29 6.71 -16.54 -0.72
CA TYR A 29 5.66 -15.95 -1.55
C TYR A 29 6.29 -14.85 -2.43
N PRO A 30 6.00 -14.81 -3.75
CA PRO A 30 6.59 -13.81 -4.63
C PRO A 30 6.16 -12.39 -4.21
N LEU A 31 7.12 -11.52 -3.94
CA LEU A 31 6.84 -10.15 -3.51
C LEU A 31 6.03 -9.37 -4.56
N ALA A 32 6.24 -9.66 -5.85
CA ALA A 32 5.50 -9.07 -6.96
C ALA A 32 3.98 -9.34 -6.91
N GLY A 33 3.56 -10.45 -6.31
CA GLY A 33 2.13 -10.79 -6.15
C GLY A 33 1.46 -10.14 -4.93
N THR A 34 2.17 -9.32 -4.17
CA THR A 34 1.65 -8.74 -2.94
C THR A 34 0.89 -7.43 -3.18
N PRO A 35 -0.06 -7.07 -2.30
CA PRO A 35 -0.74 -5.77 -2.39
C PRO A 35 0.23 -4.59 -2.30
N VAL A 36 1.31 -4.68 -1.53
CA VAL A 36 2.30 -3.62 -1.44
C VAL A 36 3.00 -3.38 -2.78
N ALA A 37 3.30 -4.45 -3.54
CA ALA A 37 3.91 -4.32 -4.85
C ALA A 37 2.99 -3.57 -5.82
N SER A 38 1.70 -3.92 -5.87
CA SER A 38 0.74 -3.20 -6.73
C SER A 38 0.59 -1.72 -6.35
N LEU A 39 0.60 -1.39 -5.06
CA LEU A 39 0.61 0.00 -4.62
C LEU A 39 1.86 0.74 -5.09
N MET A 40 3.04 0.11 -4.99
CA MET A 40 4.29 0.71 -5.46
C MET A 40 4.29 0.93 -6.97
N GLU A 41 3.73 0.01 -7.76
CA GLU A 41 3.56 0.21 -9.22
C GLU A 41 2.69 1.42 -9.53
N TYR A 42 1.57 1.61 -8.83
CA TYR A 42 0.73 2.81 -9.01
C TYR A 42 1.45 4.10 -8.62
N ILE A 43 2.25 4.07 -7.54
CA ILE A 43 3.05 5.22 -7.12
C ILE A 43 4.14 5.55 -8.16
N LEU A 44 4.81 4.54 -8.71
CA LEU A 44 5.78 4.72 -9.78
C LEU A 44 5.15 5.35 -11.02
N ALA A 45 3.99 4.86 -11.44
CA ALA A 45 3.24 5.41 -12.56
C ALA A 45 2.83 6.87 -12.28
N LEU A 46 2.35 7.17 -11.08
CA LEU A 46 1.99 8.53 -10.67
C LEU A 46 3.18 9.49 -10.79
N GLN A 47 4.35 9.11 -10.27
CA GLN A 47 5.54 9.95 -10.27
C GLN A 47 6.08 10.19 -11.69
N LYS A 48 5.93 9.23 -12.60
CA LYS A 48 6.35 9.35 -13.99
C LYS A 48 5.55 10.40 -14.77
N TYR A 49 4.27 10.61 -14.46
CA TYR A 49 3.34 11.43 -15.25
C TYR A 49 2.88 12.71 -14.56
N ILE A 50 3.63 13.19 -13.55
CA ILE A 50 3.32 14.45 -12.87
C ILE A 50 3.40 15.62 -13.86
N ARG A 51 2.41 16.50 -13.79
CA ARG A 51 2.40 17.75 -14.55
C ARG A 51 2.44 18.94 -13.60
N TYR A 52 2.88 20.07 -14.11
CA TYR A 52 2.93 21.32 -13.37
C TYR A 52 2.07 22.37 -14.07
N VAL A 53 1.11 22.94 -13.34
CA VAL A 53 0.31 24.08 -13.76
C VAL A 53 0.58 25.22 -12.79
N ASP A 54 1.01 26.36 -13.29
CA ASP A 54 1.42 27.51 -12.45
C ASP A 54 2.41 27.14 -11.35
N ARG A 55 3.39 26.28 -11.66
CA ARG A 55 4.40 25.73 -10.74
C ARG A 55 3.82 24.83 -9.63
N ARG A 56 2.55 24.46 -9.69
CA ARG A 56 1.90 23.54 -8.75
C ARG A 56 1.80 22.16 -9.37
N PRO A 57 2.13 21.10 -8.64
CA PRO A 57 1.98 19.75 -9.15
C PRO A 57 0.50 19.38 -9.28
N VAL A 58 0.15 18.79 -10.40
CA VAL A 58 -1.15 18.24 -10.69
C VAL A 58 -1.02 16.81 -11.21
N PHE A 59 -1.94 15.97 -10.81
CA PHE A 59 -1.94 14.54 -11.09
C PHE A 59 -3.13 14.17 -11.96
N TYR A 60 -2.90 13.27 -12.91
CA TYR A 60 -3.96 12.78 -13.78
C TYR A 60 -4.87 11.83 -13.01
N PHE A 61 -6.19 11.96 -13.16
CA PHE A 61 -7.16 11.20 -12.35
C PHE A 61 -7.01 9.69 -12.46
N ARG A 62 -6.57 9.18 -13.64
CA ARG A 62 -6.35 7.74 -13.84
C ARG A 62 -5.19 7.18 -13.03
N ASP A 63 -4.23 8.00 -12.65
CA ASP A 63 -3.11 7.61 -11.80
C ASP A 63 -3.45 7.78 -10.32
N VAL A 64 -4.34 8.73 -9.99
CA VAL A 64 -4.80 9.02 -8.62
C VAL A 64 -5.82 7.99 -8.12
N LEU A 65 -6.84 7.66 -8.93
CA LEU A 65 -7.93 6.79 -8.51
C LEU A 65 -7.50 5.37 -8.10
N PRO A 66 -6.57 4.67 -8.82
CA PRO A 66 -6.08 3.38 -8.37
C PRO A 66 -5.41 3.43 -6.99
N ILE A 67 -4.67 4.50 -6.68
CA ILE A 67 -4.04 4.70 -5.38
C ILE A 67 -5.10 4.92 -4.30
N LEU A 68 -6.06 5.83 -4.52
CA LEU A 68 -7.13 6.11 -3.55
C LEU A 68 -7.99 4.86 -3.27
N ASN A 69 -8.31 4.08 -4.30
CA ASN A 69 -9.09 2.86 -4.17
C ASN A 69 -8.25 1.66 -3.71
N HIS A 70 -6.93 1.80 -3.59
CA HIS A 70 -6.10 0.73 -3.11
C HIS A 70 -6.46 0.36 -1.66
N ARG A 71 -6.51 -0.93 -1.36
CA ARG A 71 -6.95 -1.48 -0.07
C ARG A 71 -6.27 -0.78 1.12
N TYR A 72 -4.96 -0.61 1.11
CA TYR A 72 -4.23 0.03 2.20
C TYR A 72 -4.64 1.50 2.43
N ILE A 73 -4.98 2.21 1.38
CA ILE A 73 -5.34 3.62 1.45
C ILE A 73 -6.80 3.79 1.84
N SER A 74 -7.69 3.04 1.20
CA SER A 74 -9.13 3.11 1.45
C SER A 74 -9.52 2.65 2.86
N THR A 75 -8.79 1.69 3.44
CA THR A 75 -9.06 1.21 4.81
C THR A 75 -8.49 2.13 5.90
N THR A 76 -7.39 2.84 5.62
CA THR A 76 -6.76 3.74 6.60
C THR A 76 -7.59 4.99 6.86
N SER A 77 -8.23 5.55 5.85
CA SER A 77 -9.01 6.79 5.94
C SER A 77 -10.25 6.74 5.04
N PRO A 78 -11.21 5.86 5.31
CA PRO A 78 -12.32 5.55 4.40
C PRO A 78 -13.18 6.77 4.07
N GLU A 79 -13.49 7.63 5.03
CA GLU A 79 -14.30 8.84 4.83
C GLU A 79 -13.58 9.85 3.94
N VAL A 80 -12.28 10.11 4.20
CA VAL A 80 -11.49 11.07 3.42
C VAL A 80 -11.34 10.58 1.98
N VAL A 81 -11.03 9.30 1.80
CA VAL A 81 -10.87 8.70 0.48
C VAL A 81 -12.20 8.70 -0.29
N SER A 82 -13.30 8.30 0.35
CA SER A 82 -14.63 8.32 -0.27
C SER A 82 -15.02 9.73 -0.74
N ASN A 83 -14.78 10.74 0.08
CA ASN A 83 -15.06 12.14 -0.27
C ASN A 83 -14.18 12.62 -1.43
N LEU A 84 -12.90 12.24 -1.47
CA LEU A 84 -12.00 12.56 -2.58
C LEU A 84 -12.44 11.92 -3.89
N VAL A 85 -12.71 10.62 -3.87
CA VAL A 85 -13.19 9.87 -5.05
C VAL A 85 -14.49 10.45 -5.57
N LYS A 86 -15.44 10.74 -4.67
CA LYS A 86 -16.72 11.37 -5.01
C LYS A 86 -16.51 12.76 -5.64
N ASN A 87 -15.68 13.60 -5.03
CA ASN A 87 -15.37 14.94 -5.55
C ASN A 87 -14.74 14.89 -6.95
N ILE A 88 -13.81 13.95 -7.19
CA ILE A 88 -13.18 13.74 -8.50
C ILE A 88 -14.22 13.34 -9.54
N SER A 89 -15.10 12.39 -9.19
CA SER A 89 -16.10 11.84 -10.11
C SER A 89 -17.23 12.82 -10.42
N GLU A 90 -17.80 13.47 -9.40
CA GLU A 90 -18.94 14.39 -9.56
C GLU A 90 -18.54 15.68 -10.31
N ASN A 91 -17.32 16.16 -10.10
CA ASN A 91 -16.82 17.36 -10.77
C ASN A 91 -16.06 17.06 -12.06
N ASN A 92 -16.01 15.83 -12.51
CA ASN A 92 -15.27 15.39 -13.71
C ASN A 92 -13.85 15.96 -13.76
N LYS A 93 -13.13 15.92 -12.61
CA LYS A 93 -11.78 16.47 -12.50
C LYS A 93 -10.80 15.58 -13.29
N ILE A 94 -10.21 16.11 -14.34
CA ILE A 94 -9.20 15.43 -15.14
C ILE A 94 -7.83 15.51 -14.47
N TYR A 95 -7.51 16.66 -13.90
CA TYR A 95 -6.29 16.90 -13.13
C TYR A 95 -6.64 17.31 -11.70
N ILE A 96 -5.97 16.70 -10.73
CA ILE A 96 -6.18 16.94 -9.30
C ILE A 96 -4.92 17.59 -8.75
N SER A 97 -5.09 18.70 -8.01
CA SER A 97 -3.99 19.40 -7.38
C SER A 97 -3.45 18.64 -6.16
N TYR A 98 -2.17 18.84 -5.84
CA TYR A 98 -1.60 18.33 -4.58
C TYR A 98 -2.40 18.81 -3.36
N ASP A 99 -2.83 20.08 -3.36
CA ASP A 99 -3.59 20.68 -2.26
C ASP A 99 -4.95 20.00 -2.02
N ASP A 100 -5.57 19.49 -3.08
CA ASP A 100 -6.81 18.71 -2.98
C ASP A 100 -6.56 17.33 -2.34
N LEU A 101 -5.41 16.72 -2.61
CA LEU A 101 -5.05 15.35 -2.17
C LEU A 101 -4.41 15.32 -0.79
N ASN A 102 -3.75 16.40 -0.37
CA ASN A 102 -3.04 16.50 0.92
C ASN A 102 -4.03 16.63 2.10
N LYS A 103 -4.74 15.54 2.43
CA LYS A 103 -5.76 15.53 3.49
C LYS A 103 -5.35 14.71 4.71
N THR A 104 -4.40 13.79 4.56
CA THR A 104 -3.87 12.96 5.65
C THR A 104 -2.35 12.87 5.53
N PRO A 105 -1.62 12.55 6.61
CA PRO A 105 -0.17 12.37 6.55
C PRO A 105 0.27 11.38 5.48
N LEU A 106 -0.42 10.24 5.37
CA LEU A 106 -0.13 9.23 4.35
C LEU A 106 -0.35 9.75 2.93
N LEU A 107 -1.49 10.41 2.66
CA LEU A 107 -1.76 10.98 1.33
C LEU A 107 -0.80 12.13 1.00
N SER A 108 -0.40 12.94 1.99
CA SER A 108 0.60 14.00 1.81
C SER A 108 1.91 13.44 1.29
N ILE A 109 2.41 12.36 1.90
CA ILE A 109 3.66 11.73 1.48
C ILE A 109 3.50 11.05 0.12
N LEU A 110 2.41 10.29 -0.09
CA LEU A 110 2.13 9.59 -1.34
C LEU A 110 2.12 10.52 -2.57
N PHE A 111 1.50 11.68 -2.45
CA PHE A 111 1.36 12.63 -3.55
C PHE A 111 2.46 13.70 -3.57
N THR A 112 3.50 13.59 -2.72
CA THR A 112 4.66 14.48 -2.81
C THR A 112 5.44 14.22 -4.10
N PRO A 113 5.64 15.24 -4.96
CA PRO A 113 6.41 15.08 -6.19
C PRO A 113 7.88 14.82 -5.89
N VAL A 114 8.46 13.87 -6.58
CA VAL A 114 9.89 13.58 -6.53
C VAL A 114 10.53 13.99 -7.86
N THR A 115 11.45 14.92 -7.79
CA THR A 115 12.12 15.46 -9.00
C THR A 115 13.54 14.94 -9.19
N ALA A 116 14.15 14.42 -8.13
CA ALA A 116 15.53 13.93 -8.16
C ALA A 116 15.54 12.41 -7.88
N VAL A 117 16.30 11.70 -8.69
CA VAL A 117 16.42 10.24 -8.59
C VAL A 117 17.07 9.82 -7.26
N GLU A 118 18.03 10.61 -6.78
CA GLU A 118 18.71 10.33 -5.52
C GLU A 118 17.74 10.32 -4.33
N THR A 119 16.70 11.14 -4.39
CA THR A 119 15.69 11.24 -3.32
C THR A 119 14.54 10.23 -3.48
N PHE A 120 14.50 9.53 -4.63
CA PHE A 120 13.39 8.62 -4.92
C PHE A 120 13.36 7.40 -3.98
N SER A 121 14.52 6.84 -3.66
CA SER A 121 14.60 5.72 -2.71
C SER A 121 14.16 6.17 -1.30
N ASP A 122 14.54 7.39 -0.88
CA ASP A 122 14.11 7.96 0.40
C ASP A 122 12.60 8.21 0.43
N TYR A 123 12.04 8.68 -0.67
CA TYR A 123 10.61 8.84 -0.82
C TYR A 123 9.87 7.49 -0.67
N LEU A 124 10.31 6.43 -1.35
CA LEU A 124 9.69 5.10 -1.21
C LEU A 124 9.80 4.56 0.21
N ILE A 125 10.95 4.76 0.86
CA ILE A 125 11.17 4.37 2.26
C ILE A 125 10.17 5.10 3.18
N ASN A 126 10.00 6.41 3.01
CA ASN A 126 9.06 7.21 3.78
C ASN A 126 7.60 6.76 3.56
N VAL A 127 7.23 6.47 2.31
CA VAL A 127 5.90 5.92 1.98
C VAL A 127 5.66 4.59 2.70
N LEU A 128 6.62 3.67 2.67
CA LEU A 128 6.50 2.37 3.31
C LEU A 128 6.44 2.48 4.83
N GLN A 129 7.19 3.41 5.44
CA GLN A 129 7.14 3.65 6.88
C GLN A 129 5.78 4.20 7.32
N GLU A 130 5.24 5.18 6.61
CA GLU A 130 3.90 5.72 6.92
C GLU A 130 2.81 4.69 6.64
N LEU A 131 2.96 3.88 5.60
CA LEU A 131 2.05 2.78 5.32
C LEU A 131 2.05 1.75 6.46
N ASN A 132 3.23 1.36 6.96
CA ASN A 132 3.34 0.43 8.07
C ASN A 132 2.66 0.97 9.33
N LYS A 133 2.92 2.23 9.70
CA LYS A 133 2.24 2.91 10.82
C LYS A 133 0.72 2.93 10.63
N ALA A 134 0.25 3.18 9.41
CA ALA A 134 -1.16 3.22 9.09
C ALA A 134 -1.82 1.84 9.22
N VAL A 135 -1.13 0.78 8.81
CA VAL A 135 -1.59 -0.62 8.96
C VAL A 135 -1.56 -1.05 10.44
N GLU A 136 -0.52 -0.67 11.20
CA GLU A 136 -0.42 -0.93 12.65
C GLU A 136 -1.49 -0.17 13.44
N GLY A 137 -1.69 1.12 13.15
CA GLY A 137 -2.68 1.98 13.81
C GLY A 137 -4.12 1.71 13.39
N GLY A 138 -4.29 1.29 12.17
CA GLY A 138 -5.52 0.76 11.60
C GLY A 138 -5.67 -0.71 11.93
N LYS A 139 -5.83 -1.07 13.22
CA LYS A 139 -6.61 -2.28 13.52
C LYS A 139 -7.86 -2.13 12.68
N LEU A 140 -7.95 -2.89 11.58
CA LEU A 140 -9.09 -2.88 10.67
C LEU A 140 -10.34 -2.81 11.52
N LYS A 141 -10.90 -1.61 11.68
CA LYS A 141 -12.24 -1.45 12.21
C LYS A 141 -13.13 -2.04 11.13
N VAL A 142 -13.31 -3.34 11.21
CA VAL A 142 -14.50 -3.94 10.63
C VAL A 142 -15.62 -3.31 11.43
N GLU A 143 -16.34 -2.39 10.81
CA GLU A 143 -17.62 -1.97 11.35
C GLU A 143 -18.38 -3.24 11.67
N SER A 144 -18.62 -3.43 12.95
CA SER A 144 -19.46 -4.50 13.45
C SER A 144 -20.82 -4.33 12.78
N VAL A 145 -21.05 -5.08 11.73
CA VAL A 145 -22.41 -5.36 11.27
C VAL A 145 -23.06 -6.06 12.45
N ASN A 146 -23.93 -5.32 13.12
CA ASN A 146 -24.81 -5.86 14.15
C ASN A 146 -25.60 -7.02 13.55
N SER A 147 -25.15 -8.22 13.77
CA SER A 147 -25.96 -9.42 13.70
C SER A 147 -25.67 -10.22 14.96
N ASP A 148 -26.64 -10.21 15.84
CA ASP A 148 -26.74 -11.07 17.00
C ASP A 148 -26.61 -12.53 16.56
N THR A 149 -25.42 -13.09 16.65
CA THR A 149 -25.12 -14.53 16.76
C THR A 149 -23.72 -14.85 16.25
N GLU A 150 -22.90 -15.33 17.15
CA GLU A 150 -21.60 -16.00 17.03
C GLU A 150 -20.42 -15.28 17.72
N PRO A 151 -19.54 -15.98 18.41
CA PRO A 151 -18.58 -15.36 19.33
C PRO A 151 -17.45 -14.62 18.60
N LEU A 152 -17.32 -13.35 18.93
CA LEU A 152 -16.35 -12.36 18.42
C LEU A 152 -14.86 -12.78 18.48
N SER A 153 -14.52 -13.84 19.21
CA SER A 153 -13.13 -14.28 19.43
C SER A 153 -12.47 -14.88 18.20
N THR A 154 -13.27 -15.50 17.33
CA THR A 154 -12.82 -16.26 16.16
C THR A 154 -12.40 -15.33 15.01
N PHE A 155 -13.19 -14.27 14.79
CA PHE A 155 -12.94 -13.31 13.73
C PHE A 155 -11.70 -12.44 14.00
N ASN A 156 -11.45 -12.11 15.28
CA ASN A 156 -10.29 -11.30 15.67
C ASN A 156 -8.95 -12.03 15.50
N SER A 157 -8.91 -13.36 15.62
CA SER A 157 -7.68 -14.13 15.45
C SER A 157 -7.27 -14.26 13.97
N GLN A 158 -8.23 -14.39 13.06
CA GLN A 158 -7.97 -14.40 11.62
C GLN A 158 -7.53 -13.02 11.11
N LEU A 159 -8.13 -11.98 11.64
CA LEU A 159 -7.80 -10.59 11.27
C LEU A 159 -6.38 -10.21 11.72
N SER A 160 -5.94 -10.65 12.90
CA SER A 160 -4.57 -10.44 13.37
C SER A 160 -3.55 -11.14 12.45
N THR A 161 -3.83 -12.37 12.02
CA THR A 161 -2.94 -13.13 11.14
C THR A 161 -2.79 -12.49 9.77
N ILE A 162 -3.86 -11.94 9.19
CA ILE A 162 -3.82 -11.24 7.90
C ILE A 162 -3.00 -9.94 8.02
N ASN A 163 -3.19 -9.17 9.09
CA ASN A 163 -2.43 -7.96 9.34
C ASN A 163 -0.94 -8.26 9.52
N ASP A 164 -0.60 -9.33 10.23
CA ASP A 164 0.79 -9.76 10.44
C ASP A 164 1.46 -10.14 9.11
N ILE A 165 0.74 -10.82 8.20
CA ILE A 165 1.24 -11.16 6.86
C ILE A 165 1.43 -9.89 6.01
N GLU A 166 0.51 -8.95 6.08
CA GLU A 166 0.63 -7.68 5.34
C GLU A 166 1.79 -6.82 5.84
N GLN A 167 2.01 -6.77 7.14
CA GLN A 167 3.18 -6.12 7.73
C GLN A 167 4.49 -6.77 7.27
N GLU A 168 4.52 -8.10 7.20
CA GLU A 168 5.67 -8.84 6.70
C GLU A 168 5.95 -8.50 5.22
N PHE A 169 4.95 -8.39 4.37
CA PHE A 169 5.12 -7.95 2.99
C PHE A 169 5.69 -6.53 2.90
N ILE A 170 5.16 -5.60 3.70
CA ILE A 170 5.67 -4.22 3.75
C ILE A 170 7.12 -4.20 4.23
N PHE A 171 7.46 -4.99 5.26
CA PHE A 171 8.81 -5.10 5.79
C PHE A 171 9.79 -5.66 4.74
N HIS A 172 9.43 -6.73 4.04
CA HIS A 172 10.28 -7.29 2.99
C HIS A 172 10.47 -6.33 1.82
N TYR A 173 9.42 -5.59 1.45
CA TYR A 173 9.53 -4.57 0.41
C TYR A 173 10.45 -3.42 0.87
N PHE A 174 10.30 -2.97 2.10
CA PHE A 174 11.17 -1.97 2.72
C PHE A 174 12.65 -2.42 2.75
N ALA A 175 12.92 -3.66 3.18
CA ALA A 175 14.26 -4.22 3.19
C ALA A 175 14.88 -4.28 1.78
N THR A 176 14.06 -4.65 0.77
CA THR A 176 14.50 -4.69 -0.63
C THR A 176 14.85 -3.31 -1.16
N VAL A 177 14.03 -2.28 -0.90
CA VAL A 177 14.30 -0.90 -1.31
C VAL A 177 15.56 -0.35 -0.64
N ASN A 178 15.74 -0.62 0.66
CA ASN A 178 16.97 -0.22 1.36
C ASN A 178 18.22 -0.87 0.77
N ARG A 179 18.17 -2.17 0.50
CA ARG A 179 19.28 -2.88 -0.13
C ARG A 179 19.59 -2.33 -1.52
N MET A 180 18.56 -2.05 -2.31
CA MET A 180 18.71 -1.42 -3.63
C MET A 180 19.40 -0.06 -3.49
N LYS A 181 19.00 0.77 -2.54
CA LYS A 181 19.61 2.08 -2.26
C LYS A 181 21.09 1.95 -1.90
N GLU A 182 21.46 0.98 -1.07
CA GLU A 182 22.86 0.73 -0.70
C GLU A 182 23.70 0.33 -1.93
N VAL A 183 23.20 -0.62 -2.72
CA VAL A 183 23.90 -1.06 -3.95
C VAL A 183 24.08 0.08 -4.95
N MET A 184 23.07 0.92 -5.13
CA MET A 184 23.16 2.09 -6.01
C MET A 184 24.20 3.09 -5.52
N ARG A 185 24.26 3.33 -4.21
CA ARG A 185 25.26 4.22 -3.60
C ARG A 185 26.68 3.69 -3.74
N GLU A 186 26.87 2.37 -3.55
CA GLU A 186 28.18 1.72 -3.73
C GLU A 186 28.64 1.69 -5.20
N ALA A 187 27.70 1.46 -6.11
CA ALA A 187 27.98 1.37 -7.54
C ALA A 187 28.14 2.74 -8.24
N ASN A 188 27.87 3.85 -7.54
CA ASN A 188 27.86 5.22 -8.07
C ASN A 188 27.05 5.34 -9.39
N VAL A 189 25.92 4.61 -9.45
CA VAL A 189 25.06 4.58 -10.64
C VAL A 189 24.12 5.77 -10.62
N GLU A 190 24.28 6.67 -11.57
CA GLU A 190 23.28 7.70 -11.86
C GLU A 190 22.08 7.06 -12.56
N MET A 191 20.96 6.94 -11.86
CA MET A 191 19.70 6.57 -12.52
C MET A 191 19.04 7.78 -13.18
N LYS A 192 18.57 7.60 -14.41
CA LYS A 192 17.66 8.55 -15.06
C LYS A 192 16.25 7.99 -14.98
N ILE A 193 15.30 8.83 -14.60
CA ILE A 193 13.87 8.53 -14.70
C ILE A 193 13.46 8.93 -16.12
N ASP A 194 13.40 7.98 -17.04
CA ASP A 194 12.87 8.17 -18.40
C ASP A 194 11.36 7.97 -18.42
#